data_d625d3eee807dbd9efba5ddb2322f144
#
_entry.id   d625d3eee807dbd9efba5ddb2322f144
#
_cell.length_a   1.000
_cell.length_b   1.000
_cell.length_c   1.000
_cell.angle_alpha   90.00
_cell.angle_beta   90.00
_cell.angle_gamma   90.00
#
_symmetry.space_group_name_H-M   'P 1'
#
loop_
_entity.id
_entity.type
_entity.pdbx_description
1 polymer ?
#
loop_
_entity_poly.entity_id
_entity_poly.type
_entity_poly.pdbx_seq_one_letter_code
_entity_poly.pdbx_strand_id
1 'polypeptide(L)'
;MSPVEATRAVKSAGSTNPGLQREVNEDRFYVDPVRGLFAVIDGVGGQAAGGKAADTASVMLKTRLERETGPVAWRLREAIAIANNEIHRLANLRPEWAGMACVLTAVVIHNGSATVGHVGDTRLYKLRRGRIEKVTRDHSPIGEREDAREISELDAMQHPRRNEVYRDVGSEPHEPADPHFIDVQEITFEPDAALLLCTDGLTDLVHSSSINQIVRRHAGRPAEVVKALIDAANEAGGKDNVTVVYVEGEEFPPARREAEAETEITRRLSTAGNRNDKRRRILRITNIALMAALILLAFSSPPPSAPAPPAADGQLAAADTGRIVVRATESIAQALQRAQPGATIAIEPGEYRETLTLKSHVRLVSTVPREAIIRLPGTASEQAAAIVARGVTAASLEGLRIVGDAATPLGTGVLAIDSELSISDIEITGAAVAAIEIGRDSRVRVVGSDIRENPGAAVAVRAGADGSISHTVFSKNGTAAGNQRQLIVEPQAAAQFDANVFIGSTPSIFSGPAQARAAFARSNWFVDARTPASRPSPRGGANR
;
A
#
# COMPACT_ATOMS: atom_id res chain seq x y z
N MET A 1 -11.02 31.14 3.05
CA MET A 1 -10.06 30.13 2.56
C MET A 1 -9.14 29.81 3.72
N SER A 2 -9.41 28.73 4.44
CA SER A 2 -8.50 28.24 5.48
C SER A 2 -7.26 27.62 4.81
N PRO A 3 -6.05 27.81 5.35
CA PRO A 3 -4.87 27.16 4.82
C PRO A 3 -5.07 25.65 4.93
N VAL A 4 -4.81 24.91 3.86
CA VAL A 4 -4.64 23.47 3.86
C VAL A 4 -3.47 23.21 4.82
N GLU A 5 -3.76 22.70 6.02
CA GLU A 5 -2.72 22.26 6.95
C GLU A 5 -1.98 21.11 6.26
N ALA A 6 -0.73 21.38 5.91
CA ALA A 6 0.15 20.42 5.28
C ALA A 6 0.26 19.18 6.18
N THR A 7 -0.04 18.01 5.65
CA THR A 7 0.30 16.74 6.28
C THR A 7 1.79 16.79 6.64
N ARG A 8 2.12 16.66 7.92
CA ARG A 8 3.52 16.71 8.39
C ARG A 8 4.32 15.66 7.63
N ALA A 9 5.47 16.04 7.11
CA ALA A 9 6.33 15.14 6.36
C ALA A 9 6.76 13.96 7.24
N VAL A 10 6.40 12.74 6.87
CA VAL A 10 6.86 11.51 7.52
C VAL A 10 7.92 10.85 6.67
N LYS A 11 8.89 10.19 7.30
CA LYS A 11 9.83 9.31 6.60
C LYS A 11 9.33 7.88 6.74
N SER A 12 9.29 7.15 5.65
CA SER A 12 8.78 5.78 5.67
C SER A 12 9.52 4.85 4.72
N ALA A 13 9.44 3.56 4.98
CA ALA A 13 9.84 2.50 4.09
C ALA A 13 8.98 1.26 4.34
N GLY A 14 8.85 0.41 3.33
CA GLY A 14 8.24 -0.90 3.44
C GLY A 14 9.02 -1.90 2.59
N SER A 15 9.03 -3.15 3.03
CA SER A 15 9.58 -4.27 2.26
C SER A 15 8.93 -5.58 2.69
N THR A 16 8.99 -6.55 1.80
CA THR A 16 8.52 -7.92 2.01
C THR A 16 9.57 -8.91 1.54
N ASN A 17 9.63 -10.08 2.18
CA ASN A 17 10.56 -11.16 1.85
C ASN A 17 9.84 -12.52 2.02
N PRO A 18 10.04 -13.50 1.12
CA PRO A 18 9.39 -14.80 1.24
C PRO A 18 9.83 -15.62 2.46
N GLY A 19 10.83 -15.17 3.21
CA GLY A 19 11.47 -15.98 4.24
C GLY A 19 12.43 -17.02 3.65
N LEU A 20 12.78 -18.02 4.45
CA LEU A 20 13.72 -19.08 4.03
C LEU A 20 13.03 -20.41 3.77
N GLN A 21 11.76 -20.58 4.16
CA GLN A 21 11.04 -21.84 4.10
C GLN A 21 9.84 -21.83 3.14
N ARG A 22 9.36 -20.65 2.74
CA ARG A 22 8.24 -20.51 1.80
C ARG A 22 8.78 -20.30 0.38
N GLU A 23 8.16 -20.96 -0.60
CA GLU A 23 8.50 -20.78 -2.01
C GLU A 23 7.81 -19.55 -2.62
N VAL A 24 6.62 -19.20 -2.10
CA VAL A 24 5.80 -18.10 -2.57
C VAL A 24 5.64 -17.06 -1.47
N ASN A 25 5.66 -15.80 -1.86
CA ASN A 25 5.34 -14.69 -0.96
C ASN A 25 3.87 -14.26 -1.16
N GLU A 26 3.05 -14.54 -0.15
CA GLU A 26 1.62 -14.22 -0.13
C GLU A 26 1.31 -12.91 0.60
N ASP A 27 2.31 -12.30 1.26
CA ASP A 27 2.20 -10.98 1.88
C ASP A 27 2.15 -9.85 0.87
N ARG A 28 1.43 -8.77 1.23
CA ARG A 28 1.46 -7.49 0.50
C ARG A 28 1.59 -6.34 1.49
N PHE A 29 2.10 -5.22 0.99
CA PHE A 29 2.13 -3.97 1.76
C PHE A 29 1.80 -2.77 0.88
N TYR A 30 1.43 -1.67 1.54
CA TYR A 30 1.17 -0.39 0.90
C TYR A 30 1.84 0.74 1.68
N VAL A 31 2.53 1.64 0.99
CA VAL A 31 3.24 2.80 1.56
C VAL A 31 2.97 4.01 0.68
N ASP A 32 2.19 4.96 1.19
CA ASP A 32 1.96 6.27 0.56
C ASP A 32 2.15 7.38 1.61
N PRO A 33 3.36 7.89 1.77
CA PRO A 33 3.66 8.93 2.75
C PRO A 33 3.00 10.28 2.42
N VAL A 34 2.66 10.52 1.15
CA VAL A 34 2.03 11.77 0.72
C VAL A 34 0.60 11.86 1.25
N ARG A 35 -0.13 10.74 1.18
CA ARG A 35 -1.51 10.64 1.72
C ARG A 35 -1.56 10.14 3.16
N GLY A 36 -0.42 9.76 3.74
CA GLY A 36 -0.35 9.16 5.06
C GLY A 36 -0.98 7.76 5.15
N LEU A 37 -0.97 6.98 4.06
CA LEU A 37 -1.60 5.66 3.98
C LEU A 37 -0.54 4.55 4.07
N PHE A 38 -0.74 3.61 4.99
CA PHE A 38 0.17 2.49 5.22
C PHE A 38 -0.63 1.23 5.52
N ALA A 39 -0.20 0.08 5.00
CA ALA A 39 -0.83 -1.20 5.31
C ALA A 39 0.15 -2.37 5.18
N VAL A 40 -0.11 -3.43 5.95
CA VAL A 40 0.43 -4.77 5.78
C VAL A 40 -0.74 -5.74 5.65
N ILE A 41 -0.59 -6.74 4.79
CA ILE A 41 -1.63 -7.71 4.45
C ILE A 41 -0.94 -9.06 4.33
N ASP A 42 -1.40 -10.03 5.10
CA ASP A 42 -0.89 -11.39 5.09
C ASP A 42 -1.94 -12.33 4.50
N GLY A 43 -1.55 -13.04 3.46
CA GLY A 43 -2.45 -13.92 2.71
C GLY A 43 -2.58 -15.28 3.34
N VAL A 44 -3.80 -15.65 3.73
CA VAL A 44 -4.13 -16.95 4.34
C VAL A 44 -4.83 -17.84 3.31
N GLY A 45 -4.29 -19.05 3.08
CA GLY A 45 -4.90 -20.03 2.17
C GLY A 45 -3.85 -20.95 1.55
N GLY A 46 -4.23 -22.18 1.19
CA GLY A 46 -3.32 -23.11 0.55
C GLY A 46 -3.08 -22.79 -0.93
N GLN A 47 -1.89 -23.14 -1.47
CA GLN A 47 -1.56 -23.13 -2.91
C GLN A 47 -1.80 -21.79 -3.64
N ALA A 48 -1.16 -20.70 -3.20
CA ALA A 48 -1.20 -19.37 -3.81
C ALA A 48 -2.59 -18.66 -3.77
N ALA A 49 -3.56 -19.21 -3.06
CA ALA A 49 -4.87 -18.57 -2.87
C ALA A 49 -4.78 -17.39 -1.88
N GLY A 50 -3.92 -17.48 -0.86
CA GLY A 50 -3.64 -16.39 0.08
C GLY A 50 -3.06 -15.16 -0.62
N GLY A 51 -2.08 -15.36 -1.53
CA GLY A 51 -1.52 -14.27 -2.33
C GLY A 51 -2.58 -13.55 -3.19
N LYS A 52 -3.56 -14.28 -3.73
CA LYS A 52 -4.68 -13.69 -4.45
C LYS A 52 -5.61 -12.86 -3.56
N ALA A 53 -5.86 -13.34 -2.33
CA ALA A 53 -6.62 -12.60 -1.33
C ALA A 53 -5.89 -11.29 -0.95
N ALA A 54 -4.59 -11.38 -0.64
CA ALA A 54 -3.76 -10.22 -0.30
C ALA A 54 -3.67 -9.19 -1.45
N ASP A 55 -3.51 -9.64 -2.71
CA ASP A 55 -3.57 -8.77 -3.89
C ASP A 55 -4.91 -8.03 -3.99
N THR A 56 -6.03 -8.77 -3.80
CA THR A 56 -7.37 -8.19 -3.86
C THR A 56 -7.56 -7.16 -2.76
N ALA A 57 -7.20 -7.50 -1.51
CA ALA A 57 -7.29 -6.57 -0.39
C ALA A 57 -6.45 -5.30 -0.62
N SER A 58 -5.20 -5.45 -1.09
CA SER A 58 -4.32 -4.32 -1.37
C SER A 58 -4.93 -3.34 -2.38
N VAL A 59 -5.49 -3.85 -3.48
CA VAL A 59 -6.14 -3.03 -4.50
C VAL A 59 -7.37 -2.32 -3.94
N MET A 60 -8.22 -3.01 -3.16
CA MET A 60 -9.45 -2.44 -2.59
C MET A 60 -9.16 -1.37 -1.55
N LEU A 61 -8.22 -1.65 -0.63
CA LEU A 61 -7.78 -0.69 0.38
C LEU A 61 -7.26 0.59 -0.27
N LYS A 62 -6.29 0.44 -1.20
CA LYS A 62 -5.72 1.56 -1.96
C LYS A 62 -6.82 2.37 -2.62
N THR A 63 -7.65 1.72 -3.42
CA THR A 63 -8.70 2.36 -4.21
C THR A 63 -9.68 3.16 -3.35
N ARG A 64 -10.06 2.66 -2.16
CA ARG A 64 -11.00 3.35 -1.28
C ARG A 64 -10.34 4.43 -0.43
N LEU A 65 -9.14 4.17 0.10
CA LEU A 65 -8.46 5.08 1.03
C LEU A 65 -7.87 6.31 0.35
N GLU A 66 -7.45 6.20 -0.89
CA GLU A 66 -7.00 7.35 -1.69
C GLU A 66 -8.08 8.42 -1.90
N ARG A 67 -9.33 8.09 -1.59
CA ARG A 67 -10.44 9.03 -1.62
C ARG A 67 -10.69 9.62 -0.25
N GLU A 68 -10.48 10.90 -0.12
CA GLU A 68 -10.68 11.64 1.13
C GLU A 68 -12.14 12.03 1.37
N THR A 69 -13.09 11.14 1.02
CA THR A 69 -14.52 11.39 1.20
C THR A 69 -15.02 10.75 2.49
N GLY A 70 -15.44 11.56 3.44
CA GLY A 70 -15.97 11.14 4.74
C GLY A 70 -14.90 10.96 5.83
N PRO A 71 -15.32 10.63 7.07
CA PRO A 71 -14.42 10.42 8.20
C PRO A 71 -13.42 9.27 7.95
N VAL A 72 -12.18 9.42 8.39
CA VAL A 72 -11.10 8.44 8.18
C VAL A 72 -11.50 7.06 8.70
N ALA A 73 -12.04 6.97 9.91
CA ALA A 73 -12.49 5.71 10.51
C ALA A 73 -13.55 4.99 9.65
N TRP A 74 -14.44 5.74 9.02
CA TRP A 74 -15.46 5.17 8.12
C TRP A 74 -14.84 4.70 6.81
N ARG A 75 -13.90 5.46 6.25
CA ARG A 75 -13.17 5.05 5.03
C ARG A 75 -12.43 3.73 5.22
N LEU A 76 -11.80 3.53 6.39
CA LEU A 76 -11.15 2.27 6.74
C LEU A 76 -12.14 1.12 6.82
N ARG A 77 -13.28 1.31 7.50
CA ARG A 77 -14.34 0.29 7.57
C ARG A 77 -14.87 -0.09 6.19
N GLU A 78 -15.18 0.89 5.36
CA GLU A 78 -15.62 0.64 3.98
C GLU A 78 -14.56 -0.08 3.16
N ALA A 79 -13.29 0.35 3.23
CA ALA A 79 -12.20 -0.26 2.48
C ALA A 79 -12.01 -1.74 2.82
N ILE A 80 -12.00 -2.06 4.11
CA ILE A 80 -11.81 -3.44 4.60
C ILE A 80 -13.04 -4.30 4.29
N ALA A 81 -14.26 -3.79 4.49
CA ALA A 81 -15.48 -4.54 4.18
C ALA A 81 -15.64 -4.79 2.67
N ILE A 82 -15.29 -3.82 1.82
CA ILE A 82 -15.27 -4.00 0.36
C ILE A 82 -14.24 -5.08 -0.02
N ALA A 83 -13.04 -5.04 0.54
CA ALA A 83 -12.01 -6.06 0.32
C ALA A 83 -12.51 -7.44 0.73
N ASN A 84 -13.09 -7.56 1.93
CA ASN A 84 -13.65 -8.78 2.47
C ASN A 84 -14.71 -9.40 1.54
N ASN A 85 -15.69 -8.60 1.16
CA ASN A 85 -16.81 -9.09 0.36
C ASN A 85 -16.37 -9.48 -1.06
N GLU A 86 -15.34 -8.81 -1.58
CA GLU A 86 -14.77 -9.16 -2.89
C GLU A 86 -13.96 -10.46 -2.83
N ILE A 87 -13.14 -10.64 -1.80
CA ILE A 87 -12.40 -11.89 -1.58
C ILE A 87 -13.38 -13.05 -1.42
N HIS A 88 -14.40 -12.90 -0.57
CA HIS A 88 -15.46 -13.89 -0.40
C HIS A 88 -16.17 -14.21 -1.70
N ARG A 89 -16.53 -13.20 -2.49
CA ARG A 89 -17.17 -13.39 -3.80
C ARG A 89 -16.30 -14.19 -4.77
N LEU A 90 -15.00 -13.85 -4.84
CA LEU A 90 -14.04 -14.52 -5.72
C LEU A 90 -13.79 -15.98 -5.29
N ALA A 91 -13.67 -16.23 -3.98
CA ALA A 91 -13.54 -17.57 -3.42
C ALA A 91 -14.73 -18.49 -3.80
N ASN A 92 -15.95 -17.94 -3.82
CA ASN A 92 -17.15 -18.69 -4.21
C ASN A 92 -17.32 -18.86 -5.72
N LEU A 93 -16.65 -18.07 -6.54
CA LEU A 93 -16.74 -18.17 -8.01
C LEU A 93 -15.77 -19.18 -8.61
N ARG A 94 -14.66 -19.47 -7.93
CA ARG A 94 -13.57 -20.28 -8.46
C ARG A 94 -13.11 -21.31 -7.45
N PRO A 95 -13.27 -22.61 -7.75
CA PRO A 95 -12.86 -23.68 -6.85
C PRO A 95 -11.37 -23.61 -6.45
N GLU A 96 -10.50 -23.14 -7.35
CA GLU A 96 -9.06 -22.95 -7.08
C GLU A 96 -8.75 -21.86 -6.06
N TRP A 97 -9.72 -21.01 -5.71
CA TRP A 97 -9.62 -19.96 -4.71
C TRP A 97 -10.49 -20.21 -3.49
N ALA A 98 -11.08 -21.40 -3.38
CA ALA A 98 -11.93 -21.74 -2.25
C ALA A 98 -11.17 -21.59 -0.92
N GLY A 99 -11.77 -20.87 0.03
CA GLY A 99 -11.18 -20.62 1.34
C GLY A 99 -10.02 -19.62 1.37
N MET A 100 -9.78 -18.87 0.28
CA MET A 100 -8.81 -17.77 0.33
C MET A 100 -9.29 -16.67 1.27
N ALA A 101 -8.39 -16.19 2.10
CA ALA A 101 -8.60 -15.09 3.04
C ALA A 101 -7.30 -14.31 3.23
N CYS A 102 -7.34 -13.23 3.97
CA CYS A 102 -6.16 -12.54 4.45
C CYS A 102 -6.42 -11.93 5.83
N VAL A 103 -5.35 -11.55 6.52
CA VAL A 103 -5.39 -10.68 7.69
C VAL A 103 -4.68 -9.38 7.36
N LEU A 104 -5.04 -8.27 8.00
CA LEU A 104 -4.47 -6.99 7.66
C LEU A 104 -4.50 -5.96 8.78
N THR A 105 -3.53 -5.04 8.73
CA THR A 105 -3.54 -3.79 9.49
C THR A 105 -3.30 -2.63 8.53
N ALA A 106 -4.20 -1.66 8.52
CA ALA A 106 -4.11 -0.44 7.73
C ALA A 106 -4.14 0.80 8.63
N VAL A 107 -3.32 1.79 8.30
CA VAL A 107 -3.18 3.03 9.07
C VAL A 107 -3.32 4.24 8.14
N VAL A 108 -4.08 5.22 8.59
CA VAL A 108 -4.19 6.55 7.96
C VAL A 108 -3.67 7.59 8.93
N ILE A 109 -2.54 8.22 8.59
CA ILE A 109 -1.97 9.33 9.38
C ILE A 109 -2.53 10.64 8.84
N HIS A 110 -3.18 11.40 9.71
CA HIS A 110 -3.75 12.70 9.35
C HIS A 110 -3.73 13.64 10.57
N ASN A 111 -3.23 14.86 10.42
CA ASN A 111 -3.26 15.91 11.45
C ASN A 111 -2.73 15.49 12.83
N GLY A 112 -1.64 14.74 12.89
CA GLY A 112 -1.04 14.30 14.15
C GLY A 112 -1.78 13.14 14.84
N SER A 113 -2.76 12.53 14.18
CA SER A 113 -3.43 11.30 14.58
C SER A 113 -3.12 10.18 13.59
N ALA A 114 -3.18 8.95 14.06
CA ALA A 114 -3.18 7.75 13.23
C ALA A 114 -4.46 6.95 13.51
N THR A 115 -5.30 6.81 12.49
CA THR A 115 -6.47 5.94 12.56
C THR A 115 -6.10 4.57 12.04
N VAL A 116 -6.35 3.54 12.82
CA VAL A 116 -5.98 2.15 12.56
C VAL A 116 -7.24 1.35 12.27
N GLY A 117 -7.21 0.55 11.20
CA GLY A 117 -8.19 -0.49 10.91
C GLY A 117 -7.48 -1.85 10.90
N HIS A 118 -8.01 -2.82 11.66
CA HIS A 118 -7.31 -4.07 11.91
C HIS A 118 -8.26 -5.27 11.90
N VAL A 119 -7.82 -6.36 11.27
CA VAL A 119 -8.47 -7.69 11.27
C VAL A 119 -7.38 -8.77 11.23
N GLY A 120 -7.36 -9.68 12.20
CA GLY A 120 -6.43 -10.80 12.26
C GLY A 120 -5.33 -10.63 13.29
N ASP A 121 -4.10 -11.03 12.95
CA ASP A 121 -2.93 -11.06 13.85
C ASP A 121 -1.69 -10.34 13.30
N THR A 122 -1.82 -9.61 12.19
CA THR A 122 -0.84 -8.60 11.82
C THR A 122 -0.76 -7.53 12.91
N ARG A 123 0.41 -6.97 13.17
CA ARG A 123 0.59 -6.08 14.33
C ARG A 123 0.98 -4.67 13.94
N LEU A 124 0.47 -3.70 14.70
CA LEU A 124 0.95 -2.32 14.76
C LEU A 124 1.63 -2.07 16.10
N TYR A 125 2.86 -1.60 16.05
CA TYR A 125 3.57 -1.08 17.21
C TYR A 125 3.76 0.43 17.09
N LYS A 126 3.66 1.13 18.24
CA LYS A 126 4.08 2.52 18.40
C LYS A 126 5.38 2.56 19.20
N LEU A 127 6.37 3.26 18.66
CA LEU A 127 7.67 3.45 19.31
C LEU A 127 7.84 4.92 19.66
N ARG A 128 8.13 5.21 20.92
CA ARG A 128 8.36 6.57 21.38
C ARG A 128 9.18 6.57 22.66
N ARG A 129 10.16 7.49 22.76
CA ARG A 129 10.99 7.67 23.97
C ARG A 129 11.60 6.37 24.49
N GLY A 130 12.13 5.56 23.56
CA GLY A 130 12.78 4.29 23.87
C GLY A 130 11.83 3.15 24.26
N ARG A 131 10.50 3.35 24.22
CA ARG A 131 9.49 2.32 24.51
C ARG A 131 8.85 1.83 23.21
N ILE A 132 8.46 0.57 23.21
CA ILE A 132 7.62 -0.04 22.17
C ILE A 132 6.32 -0.48 22.82
N GLU A 133 5.20 -0.22 22.14
CA GLU A 133 3.84 -0.56 22.60
C GLU A 133 3.10 -1.22 21.45
N LYS A 134 2.51 -2.41 21.71
CA LYS A 134 1.60 -3.07 20.76
C LYS A 134 0.26 -2.34 20.78
N VAL A 135 -0.16 -1.80 19.65
CA VAL A 135 -1.39 -1.02 19.49
C VAL A 135 -2.56 -1.90 19.10
N THR A 136 -2.36 -2.84 18.17
CA THR A 136 -3.38 -3.81 17.76
C THR A 136 -3.53 -4.94 18.76
N ARG A 137 -4.71 -5.55 18.80
CA ARG A 137 -4.97 -6.80 19.52
C ARG A 137 -5.16 -7.91 18.50
N ASP A 138 -4.42 -8.99 18.65
CA ASP A 138 -4.51 -10.09 17.71
C ASP A 138 -5.88 -10.79 17.84
N HIS A 139 -6.55 -11.03 16.73
CA HIS A 139 -7.78 -11.83 16.68
C HIS A 139 -7.43 -13.32 16.64
N SER A 140 -6.75 -13.78 17.68
CA SER A 140 -6.28 -15.15 17.85
C SER A 140 -6.39 -15.60 19.31
N PRO A 141 -6.65 -16.90 19.58
CA PRO A 141 -6.77 -17.38 20.95
C PRO A 141 -5.50 -17.18 21.78
N ILE A 142 -4.34 -17.19 21.13
CA ILE A 142 -3.04 -17.03 21.80
C ILE A 142 -2.72 -15.56 22.01
N GLY A 143 -3.03 -14.71 21.02
CA GLY A 143 -2.87 -13.26 21.13
C GLY A 143 -3.75 -12.66 22.25
N GLU A 144 -4.98 -13.13 22.42
CA GLU A 144 -5.84 -12.69 23.55
C GLU A 144 -5.21 -13.01 24.92
N ARG A 145 -4.62 -14.20 25.07
CA ARG A 145 -3.94 -14.60 26.31
C ARG A 145 -2.67 -13.80 26.56
N GLU A 146 -1.92 -13.48 25.51
CA GLU A 146 -0.76 -12.56 25.56
C GLU A 146 -1.21 -11.17 26.00
N ASP A 147 -2.25 -10.60 25.38
CA ASP A 147 -2.80 -9.28 25.70
C ASP A 147 -3.39 -9.22 27.13
N ALA A 148 -4.00 -10.31 27.61
CA ALA A 148 -4.45 -10.46 28.98
C ALA A 148 -3.31 -10.70 29.98
N ARG A 149 -2.06 -10.84 29.51
CA ARG A 149 -0.87 -11.19 30.32
C ARG A 149 -0.98 -12.53 31.05
N GLU A 150 -1.75 -13.45 30.52
CA GLU A 150 -1.85 -14.84 31.02
C GLU A 150 -0.61 -15.66 30.63
N ILE A 151 -0.03 -15.34 29.49
CA ILE A 151 1.24 -15.91 28.99
C ILE A 151 2.18 -14.78 28.60
N SER A 152 3.49 -15.06 28.61
CA SER A 152 4.49 -14.10 28.12
C SER A 152 4.51 -14.06 26.58
N GLU A 153 5.05 -12.97 26.00
CA GLU A 153 5.30 -12.88 24.55
C GLU A 153 6.14 -14.08 24.04
N LEU A 154 7.15 -14.49 24.81
CA LEU A 154 8.00 -15.63 24.44
C LEU A 154 7.22 -16.96 24.44
N ASP A 155 6.33 -17.16 25.41
CA ASP A 155 5.48 -18.36 25.45
C ASP A 155 4.48 -18.35 24.29
N ALA A 156 3.93 -17.18 23.93
CA ALA A 156 3.04 -17.01 22.79
C ALA A 156 3.75 -17.34 21.46
N MET A 157 4.97 -16.82 21.25
CA MET A 157 5.79 -17.09 20.06
C MET A 157 6.08 -18.59 19.86
N GLN A 158 6.19 -19.36 20.93
CA GLN A 158 6.49 -20.80 20.90
C GLN A 158 5.25 -21.69 20.95
N HIS A 159 4.06 -21.11 21.05
CA HIS A 159 2.83 -21.86 21.24
C HIS A 159 2.41 -22.60 19.97
N PRO A 160 2.06 -23.91 20.01
CA PRO A 160 1.73 -24.69 18.81
C PRO A 160 0.48 -24.20 18.05
N ARG A 161 -0.38 -23.42 18.70
CA ARG A 161 -1.58 -22.81 18.09
C ARG A 161 -1.40 -21.31 17.82
N ARG A 162 -0.15 -20.84 17.67
CA ARG A 162 0.16 -19.41 17.49
C ARG A 162 -0.50 -18.81 16.25
N ASN A 163 -0.56 -19.58 15.15
CA ASN A 163 -1.06 -19.13 13.85
C ASN A 163 -2.57 -19.36 13.66
N GLU A 164 -3.31 -19.71 14.75
CA GLU A 164 -4.76 -19.81 14.67
C GLU A 164 -5.40 -18.43 14.84
N VAL A 165 -6.11 -17.97 13.82
CA VAL A 165 -6.93 -16.76 13.86
C VAL A 165 -8.41 -17.11 13.83
N TYR A 166 -9.24 -16.35 14.52
CA TYR A 166 -10.70 -16.53 14.53
C TYR A 166 -11.43 -15.40 13.76
N ARG A 167 -10.67 -14.45 13.19
CA ARG A 167 -11.21 -13.36 12.38
C ARG A 167 -10.26 -13.04 11.25
N ASP A 168 -10.77 -13.04 10.04
CA ASP A 168 -10.04 -12.77 8.81
C ASP A 168 -10.88 -11.91 7.84
N VAL A 169 -10.29 -11.59 6.72
CA VAL A 169 -10.88 -10.82 5.62
C VAL A 169 -11.08 -11.78 4.44
N GLY A 170 -12.34 -12.22 4.20
CA GLY A 170 -12.68 -13.06 3.05
C GLY A 170 -13.53 -14.28 3.36
N SER A 171 -13.54 -14.80 4.58
CA SER A 171 -14.28 -16.02 4.92
C SER A 171 -15.80 -15.83 4.90
N GLU A 172 -16.30 -14.71 5.42
CA GLU A 172 -17.73 -14.40 5.49
C GLU A 172 -18.02 -12.97 5.02
N PRO A 173 -19.21 -12.69 4.45
CA PRO A 173 -19.57 -11.33 4.05
C PRO A 173 -19.88 -10.46 5.28
N HIS A 174 -19.40 -9.22 5.29
CA HIS A 174 -19.61 -8.25 6.35
C HIS A 174 -20.03 -6.87 5.84
N GLU A 175 -20.82 -6.16 6.64
CA GLU A 175 -21.15 -4.76 6.40
C GLU A 175 -20.09 -3.84 7.05
N PRO A 176 -19.81 -2.64 6.50
CA PRO A 176 -18.84 -1.71 7.10
C PRO A 176 -19.18 -1.28 8.53
N ALA A 177 -20.45 -1.34 8.91
CA ALA A 177 -20.96 -0.98 10.24
C ALA A 177 -20.90 -2.12 11.24
N ASP A 178 -20.51 -3.34 10.84
CA ASP A 178 -20.43 -4.49 11.74
C ASP A 178 -19.41 -4.20 12.87
N PRO A 179 -19.86 -4.12 14.15
CA PRO A 179 -18.99 -3.78 15.26
C PRO A 179 -18.03 -4.91 15.64
N HIS A 180 -18.30 -6.15 15.20
CA HIS A 180 -17.54 -7.34 15.55
C HIS A 180 -16.54 -7.77 14.47
N PHE A 181 -16.49 -7.07 13.35
CA PHE A 181 -15.63 -7.45 12.24
C PHE A 181 -14.30 -6.68 12.24
N ILE A 182 -14.33 -5.37 12.25
CA ILE A 182 -13.14 -4.53 12.10
C ILE A 182 -12.89 -3.75 13.39
N ASP A 183 -11.72 -3.92 13.99
CA ASP A 183 -11.25 -3.06 15.06
C ASP A 183 -10.76 -1.75 14.46
N VAL A 184 -11.44 -0.64 14.79
CA VAL A 184 -11.05 0.69 14.37
C VAL A 184 -10.79 1.55 15.58
N GLN A 185 -9.58 2.09 15.68
CA GLN A 185 -9.17 2.98 16.76
C GLN A 185 -8.35 4.16 16.24
N GLU A 186 -8.38 5.27 16.97
CA GLU A 186 -7.55 6.43 16.71
C GLU A 186 -6.53 6.62 17.83
N ILE A 187 -5.27 6.79 17.46
CA ILE A 187 -4.18 7.06 18.38
C ILE A 187 -3.48 8.36 18.00
N THR A 188 -2.89 9.04 18.96
CA THR A 188 -2.04 10.20 18.69
C THR A 188 -0.76 9.74 18.01
N PHE A 189 -0.36 10.43 16.94
CA PHE A 189 0.93 10.26 16.29
C PHE A 189 1.77 11.52 16.48
N GLU A 190 2.58 11.52 17.52
CA GLU A 190 3.42 12.65 17.86
C GLU A 190 4.64 12.76 16.94
N PRO A 191 5.21 13.96 16.74
CA PRO A 191 6.39 14.14 15.89
C PRO A 191 7.61 13.32 16.31
N ASP A 192 7.73 12.99 17.62
CA ASP A 192 8.79 12.16 18.22
C ASP A 192 8.43 10.67 18.31
N ALA A 193 7.38 10.23 17.59
CA ALA A 193 6.95 8.83 17.53
C ALA A 193 7.30 8.16 16.20
N ALA A 194 7.35 6.83 16.21
CA ALA A 194 7.36 6.01 15.01
C ALA A 194 6.29 4.91 15.10
N LEU A 195 5.83 4.45 13.94
CA LEU A 195 4.90 3.33 13.78
C LEU A 195 5.59 2.20 13.02
N LEU A 196 5.35 0.97 13.44
CA LEU A 196 5.82 -0.23 12.79
C LEU A 196 4.63 -1.17 12.57
N LEU A 197 4.32 -1.46 11.31
CA LEU A 197 3.36 -2.48 10.93
C LEU A 197 4.13 -3.71 10.45
N CYS A 198 3.68 -4.90 10.82
CA CYS A 198 4.33 -6.14 10.38
C CYS A 198 3.36 -7.32 10.34
N THR A 199 3.71 -8.33 9.55
CA THR A 199 3.08 -9.66 9.56
C THR A 199 3.70 -10.53 10.66
N ASP A 200 3.08 -11.67 10.94
CA ASP A 200 3.50 -12.61 11.99
C ASP A 200 4.88 -13.23 11.71
N GLY A 201 5.31 -13.31 10.44
CA GLY A 201 6.65 -13.74 10.08
C GLY A 201 7.79 -12.96 10.75
N LEU A 202 7.53 -11.70 11.18
CA LEU A 202 8.44 -10.97 12.06
C LEU A 202 8.24 -11.36 13.53
N THR A 203 7.01 -11.28 14.02
CA THR A 203 6.72 -11.32 15.46
C THR A 203 6.72 -12.72 16.05
N ASP A 204 6.67 -13.75 15.23
CA ASP A 204 6.85 -15.14 15.64
C ASP A 204 8.32 -15.51 15.89
N LEU A 205 9.24 -14.72 15.38
CA LEU A 205 10.67 -14.99 15.44
C LEU A 205 11.48 -13.91 16.19
N VAL A 206 11.01 -12.67 16.22
CA VAL A 206 11.74 -11.53 16.78
C VAL A 206 10.92 -10.89 17.89
N HIS A 207 11.40 -11.02 19.13
CA HIS A 207 10.78 -10.45 20.33
C HIS A 207 10.69 -8.91 20.26
N SER A 208 9.64 -8.32 20.81
CA SER A 208 9.38 -6.88 20.77
C SER A 208 10.54 -6.02 21.30
N SER A 209 11.25 -6.49 22.33
CA SER A 209 12.45 -5.80 22.82
C SER A 209 13.59 -5.76 21.79
N SER A 210 13.76 -6.81 21.00
CA SER A 210 14.75 -6.86 19.91
C SER A 210 14.33 -5.96 18.75
N ILE A 211 13.04 -5.95 18.41
CA ILE A 211 12.47 -5.01 17.44
C ILE A 211 12.79 -3.56 17.86
N ASN A 212 12.53 -3.20 19.12
CA ASN A 212 12.83 -1.87 19.66
C ASN A 212 14.32 -1.51 19.55
N GLN A 213 15.22 -2.46 19.85
CA GLN A 213 16.67 -2.24 19.75
C GLN A 213 17.11 -2.01 18.29
N ILE A 214 16.58 -2.78 17.34
CA ILE A 214 16.89 -2.64 15.92
C ILE A 214 16.41 -1.28 15.41
N VAL A 215 15.16 -0.90 15.72
CA VAL A 215 14.61 0.39 15.34
C VAL A 215 15.46 1.53 15.90
N ARG A 216 15.80 1.52 17.18
CA ARG A 216 16.65 2.55 17.80
C ARG A 216 18.03 2.66 17.15
N ARG A 217 18.64 1.54 16.74
CA ARG A 217 19.96 1.51 16.08
C ARG A 217 19.95 2.17 14.70
N HIS A 218 18.86 2.03 13.98
CA HIS A 218 18.71 2.50 12.60
C HIS A 218 17.77 3.70 12.43
N ALA A 219 17.29 4.29 13.53
CA ALA A 219 16.39 5.44 13.54
C ALA A 219 16.90 6.58 12.64
N GLY A 220 16.00 7.24 11.91
CA GLY A 220 16.30 8.26 10.90
C GLY A 220 16.59 7.69 9.51
N ARG A 221 16.67 6.36 9.36
CA ARG A 221 16.94 5.65 8.11
C ARG A 221 15.92 4.50 7.90
N PRO A 222 14.67 4.79 7.54
CA PRO A 222 13.58 3.81 7.49
C PRO A 222 13.90 2.56 6.66
N ALA A 223 14.58 2.71 5.53
CA ALA A 223 14.94 1.56 4.69
C ALA A 223 15.92 0.60 5.39
N GLU A 224 16.83 1.12 6.22
CA GLU A 224 17.74 0.28 7.01
C GLU A 224 17.01 -0.39 8.17
N VAL A 225 16.05 0.28 8.81
CA VAL A 225 15.19 -0.31 9.84
C VAL A 225 14.46 -1.53 9.29
N VAL A 226 13.76 -1.34 8.17
CA VAL A 226 12.98 -2.40 7.53
C VAL A 226 13.87 -3.58 7.13
N LYS A 227 15.00 -3.28 6.48
CA LYS A 227 15.97 -4.32 6.10
C LYS A 227 16.49 -5.10 7.30
N ALA A 228 16.92 -4.42 8.36
CA ALA A 228 17.49 -5.06 9.55
C ALA A 228 16.45 -5.92 10.31
N LEU A 229 15.16 -5.54 10.30
CA LEU A 229 14.09 -6.34 10.89
C LEU A 229 13.82 -7.62 10.09
N ILE A 230 13.78 -7.53 8.76
CA ILE A 230 13.63 -8.69 7.88
C ILE A 230 14.83 -9.62 7.99
N ASP A 231 16.05 -9.07 8.00
CA ASP A 231 17.26 -9.85 8.19
C ASP A 231 17.22 -10.61 9.54
N ALA A 232 16.80 -9.95 10.63
CA ALA A 232 16.68 -10.57 11.95
C ALA A 232 15.66 -11.72 11.98
N ALA A 233 14.51 -11.59 11.30
CA ALA A 233 13.54 -12.68 11.17
C ALA A 233 14.11 -13.86 10.37
N ASN A 234 14.82 -13.59 9.27
CA ASN A 234 15.47 -14.62 8.47
C ASN A 234 16.61 -15.33 9.25
N GLU A 235 17.43 -14.59 9.98
CA GLU A 235 18.47 -15.14 10.87
C GLU A 235 17.88 -16.01 11.98
N ALA A 236 16.67 -15.69 12.47
CA ALA A 236 15.95 -16.50 13.45
C ALA A 236 15.23 -17.73 12.85
N GLY A 237 15.37 -17.96 11.52
CA GLY A 237 14.88 -19.16 10.85
C GLY A 237 13.96 -18.91 9.66
N GLY A 238 13.46 -17.71 9.44
CA GLY A 238 12.68 -17.30 8.26
C GLY A 238 11.53 -18.26 7.92
N LYS A 239 10.71 -18.62 8.90
CA LYS A 239 9.69 -19.68 8.78
C LYS A 239 8.55 -19.32 7.85
N ASP A 240 8.24 -18.03 7.76
CA ASP A 240 7.14 -17.49 6.97
C ASP A 240 7.55 -16.30 6.14
N ASN A 241 6.62 -15.80 5.30
CA ASN A 241 6.74 -14.52 4.65
C ASN A 241 6.88 -13.42 5.69
N VAL A 242 7.76 -12.45 5.48
CA VAL A 242 8.06 -11.38 6.43
C VAL A 242 7.83 -10.04 5.76
N THR A 243 6.86 -9.29 6.24
CA THR A 243 6.55 -7.96 5.72
C THR A 243 6.59 -6.91 6.82
N VAL A 244 7.28 -5.82 6.52
CA VAL A 244 7.48 -4.71 7.46
C VAL A 244 7.23 -3.39 6.75
N VAL A 245 6.41 -2.53 7.38
CA VAL A 245 6.24 -1.12 7.03
C VAL A 245 6.58 -0.28 8.24
N TYR A 246 7.47 0.69 8.03
CA TYR A 246 7.97 1.55 9.11
C TYR A 246 7.83 3.02 8.75
N VAL A 247 7.32 3.82 9.70
CA VAL A 247 7.02 5.25 9.52
C VAL A 247 7.56 6.04 10.70
N GLU A 248 8.34 7.09 10.44
CA GLU A 248 8.89 8.00 11.45
C GLU A 248 8.27 9.38 11.36
N GLY A 249 7.93 9.96 12.50
CA GLY A 249 7.66 11.39 12.63
C GLY A 249 8.94 12.23 12.44
N GLU A 250 8.78 13.51 12.13
CA GLU A 250 9.88 14.42 11.80
C GLU A 250 10.95 14.56 12.90
N GLU A 251 10.53 14.41 14.16
CA GLU A 251 11.36 14.56 15.35
C GLU A 251 11.75 13.23 15.99
N PHE A 252 11.48 12.08 15.32
CA PHE A 252 11.86 10.78 15.88
C PHE A 252 13.40 10.70 15.99
N PRO A 253 13.97 10.59 17.21
CA PRO A 253 15.38 10.78 17.42
C PRO A 253 16.19 9.61 16.88
N PRO A 254 17.27 9.84 16.12
CA PRO A 254 18.24 8.82 15.80
C PRO A 254 18.93 8.32 17.08
N ALA A 255 19.27 7.04 17.15
CA ALA A 255 19.89 6.39 18.31
C ALA A 255 21.10 7.14 18.91
N ARG A 256 21.83 7.90 18.09
CA ARG A 256 22.96 8.72 18.50
C ARG A 256 22.56 9.86 19.45
N ARG A 257 21.42 10.52 19.23
CA ARG A 257 20.91 11.59 20.10
C ARG A 257 20.40 11.04 21.45
N GLU A 258 19.83 9.85 21.47
CA GLU A 258 19.41 9.21 22.73
C GLU A 258 20.61 8.84 23.58
N ALA A 259 21.66 8.26 23.00
CA ALA A 259 22.92 7.95 23.72
C ALA A 259 23.61 9.22 24.25
N GLU A 260 23.59 10.32 23.48
CA GLU A 260 24.09 11.61 23.91
C GLU A 260 23.24 12.21 25.03
N ALA A 261 21.90 12.09 24.97
CA ALA A 261 21.00 12.55 26.02
C ALA A 261 21.10 11.71 27.30
N GLU A 262 21.21 10.39 27.23
CA GLU A 262 21.45 9.52 28.37
C GLU A 262 22.83 9.79 29.01
N THR A 263 23.84 10.04 28.20
CA THR A 263 25.17 10.39 28.65
C THR A 263 25.17 11.75 29.37
N GLU A 264 24.42 12.73 28.85
CA GLU A 264 24.30 14.05 29.48
C GLU A 264 23.48 13.98 30.79
N ILE A 265 22.41 13.18 30.85
CA ILE A 265 21.65 12.94 32.08
C ILE A 265 22.53 12.24 33.11
N THR A 266 23.28 11.21 32.72
CA THR A 266 24.19 10.48 33.59
C THR A 266 25.32 11.38 34.09
N ARG A 267 25.83 12.28 33.23
CA ARG A 267 26.84 13.28 33.59
C ARG A 267 26.30 14.31 34.57
N ARG A 268 25.05 14.78 34.41
CA ARG A 268 24.40 15.71 35.35
C ARG A 268 24.11 15.05 36.69
N LEU A 269 23.71 13.78 36.71
CA LEU A 269 23.52 13.01 37.95
C LEU A 269 24.85 12.69 38.64
N SER A 270 25.93 12.42 37.90
CA SER A 270 27.27 12.14 38.46
C SER A 270 27.95 13.38 39.02
N THR A 271 27.66 14.56 38.48
CA THR A 271 28.20 15.83 39.02
C THR A 271 27.49 16.28 40.29
N ALA A 272 26.25 15.84 40.54
CA ALA A 272 25.50 16.13 41.77
C ALA A 272 25.86 15.20 42.96
N GLY A 273 26.46 14.02 42.70
CA GLY A 273 26.72 12.97 43.72
C GLY A 273 28.16 12.84 44.25
N ASN A 274 29.13 13.60 43.76
CA ASN A 274 30.53 13.29 44.01
C ASN A 274 31.17 14.13 45.12
N ARG A 275 30.80 13.90 46.39
CA ARG A 275 31.62 14.30 47.55
C ARG A 275 32.04 13.18 48.52
N ASN A 276 31.65 11.90 48.29
CA ASN A 276 31.92 10.85 49.29
C ASN A 276 32.44 9.49 48.78
N ASP A 277 33.01 9.32 47.58
CA ASP A 277 33.33 7.97 47.08
C ASP A 277 34.76 7.76 46.55
N LYS A 278 35.77 8.39 47.18
CA LYS A 278 37.18 8.08 46.88
C LYS A 278 37.67 6.71 47.39
N ARG A 279 36.95 6.04 48.29
CA ARG A 279 37.39 4.76 48.87
C ARG A 279 36.85 3.50 48.16
N ARG A 280 35.82 3.60 47.29
CA ARG A 280 35.26 2.44 46.56
C ARG A 280 35.85 2.19 45.17
N ARG A 281 36.67 3.11 44.64
CA ARG A 281 37.29 2.98 43.30
C ARG A 281 38.45 2.01 43.21
N ILE A 282 39.20 1.77 44.32
CA ILE A 282 40.42 0.93 44.29
C ILE A 282 40.09 -0.57 44.21
N LEU A 283 38.96 -1.03 44.77
CA LEU A 283 38.59 -2.46 44.79
C LEU A 283 37.95 -2.97 43.48
N ARG A 284 37.49 -2.08 42.59
CA ARG A 284 36.87 -2.49 41.29
C ARG A 284 37.86 -2.61 40.14
N ILE A 285 38.99 -1.93 40.21
CA ILE A 285 40.02 -1.94 39.15
C ILE A 285 40.81 -3.25 39.16
N THR A 286 41.03 -3.88 40.30
CA THR A 286 41.77 -5.16 40.44
C THR A 286 40.98 -6.36 39.89
N ASN A 287 39.65 -6.37 39.95
CA ASN A 287 38.84 -7.47 39.43
C ASN A 287 38.65 -7.43 37.90
N ILE A 288 38.69 -6.23 37.27
CA ILE A 288 38.57 -6.10 35.80
C ILE A 288 39.87 -6.51 35.11
N ALA A 289 41.02 -6.23 35.71
CA ALA A 289 42.32 -6.65 35.15
C ALA A 289 42.54 -8.16 35.19
N LEU A 290 41.97 -8.86 36.18
CA LEU A 290 42.07 -10.33 36.29
C LEU A 290 41.19 -11.05 35.26
N MET A 291 40.00 -10.50 34.93
CA MET A 291 39.08 -11.03 33.90
C MET A 291 39.63 -10.80 32.49
N ALA A 292 40.25 -9.66 32.21
CA ALA A 292 40.85 -9.39 30.91
C ALA A 292 42.05 -10.30 30.58
N ALA A 293 42.85 -10.68 31.61
CA ALA A 293 43.98 -11.61 31.42
C ALA A 293 43.52 -13.05 31.11
N LEU A 294 42.37 -13.49 31.64
CA LEU A 294 41.81 -14.82 31.38
C LEU A 294 41.18 -14.93 29.97
N ILE A 295 40.67 -13.84 29.42
CA ILE A 295 40.10 -13.80 28.06
C ILE A 295 41.21 -13.79 27.00
N LEU A 296 42.35 -13.16 27.24
CA LEU A 296 43.48 -13.14 26.30
C LEU A 296 44.20 -14.49 26.14
N LEU A 297 44.09 -15.40 27.11
CA LEU A 297 44.69 -16.74 27.04
C LEU A 297 43.84 -17.77 26.28
N ALA A 298 42.56 -17.45 26.04
CA ALA A 298 41.62 -18.37 25.31
C ALA A 298 41.63 -18.20 23.77
N PHE A 299 42.27 -17.14 23.23
CA PHE A 299 42.22 -16.82 21.80
C PHE A 299 43.55 -16.95 21.04
N SER A 300 44.51 -17.72 21.53
CA SER A 300 45.80 -17.90 20.85
C SER A 300 45.95 -19.28 20.18
N SER A 301 44.98 -19.67 19.34
CA SER A 301 45.19 -20.78 18.40
C SER A 301 44.57 -20.36 17.05
N PRO A 302 45.32 -20.40 15.93
CA PRO A 302 44.76 -20.06 14.62
C PRO A 302 43.86 -21.22 14.10
N PRO A 303 42.72 -20.87 13.45
CA PRO A 303 41.89 -21.90 12.82
C PRO A 303 42.55 -22.45 11.56
N PRO A 304 42.30 -23.71 11.22
CA PRO A 304 42.82 -24.31 10.00
C PRO A 304 42.15 -23.66 8.76
N SER A 305 42.99 -23.38 7.76
CA SER A 305 42.56 -22.81 6.48
C SER A 305 41.61 -23.77 5.73
N ALA A 306 40.43 -23.28 5.40
CA ALA A 306 39.51 -23.96 4.49
C ALA A 306 39.99 -23.80 3.02
N PRO A 307 39.80 -24.81 2.15
CA PRO A 307 40.16 -24.71 0.75
C PRO A 307 39.25 -23.74 0.00
N ALA A 308 39.83 -22.97 -0.92
CA ALA A 308 39.14 -22.04 -1.80
C ALA A 308 38.14 -22.78 -2.72
N PRO A 309 36.95 -22.24 -2.96
CA PRO A 309 36.03 -22.79 -3.93
C PRO A 309 36.52 -22.51 -5.35
N PRO A 310 36.23 -23.41 -6.31
CA PRO A 310 36.64 -23.24 -7.71
C PRO A 310 35.90 -22.08 -8.35
N ALA A 311 36.61 -21.33 -9.17
CA ALA A 311 36.05 -20.25 -9.98
C ALA A 311 34.97 -20.82 -10.93
N ALA A 312 33.75 -20.32 -10.80
CA ALA A 312 32.69 -20.52 -11.77
C ALA A 312 32.66 -19.31 -12.71
N ASP A 313 33.26 -19.47 -13.88
CA ASP A 313 32.97 -18.65 -15.04
C ASP A 313 31.53 -18.90 -15.48
N GLY A 314 30.75 -17.84 -15.59
CA GLY A 314 29.37 -17.89 -16.11
C GLY A 314 28.51 -16.76 -15.62
N GLN A 315 28.98 -15.52 -15.71
CA GLN A 315 28.10 -14.36 -15.69
C GLN A 315 27.26 -14.37 -16.97
N LEU A 316 26.05 -14.94 -16.89
CA LEU A 316 24.96 -14.52 -17.76
C LEU A 316 24.66 -13.07 -17.38
N ALA A 317 25.15 -12.16 -18.21
CA ALA A 317 24.76 -10.76 -18.20
C ALA A 317 23.22 -10.70 -18.25
N ALA A 318 22.59 -10.29 -17.15
CA ALA A 318 21.21 -9.85 -17.18
C ALA A 318 21.16 -8.75 -18.24
N ALA A 319 20.40 -8.98 -19.32
CA ALA A 319 20.16 -7.97 -20.35
C ALA A 319 19.66 -6.72 -19.63
N ASP A 320 20.40 -5.64 -19.77
CA ASP A 320 20.01 -4.29 -19.35
C ASP A 320 18.73 -3.96 -20.14
N THR A 321 17.56 -4.29 -19.54
CA THR A 321 16.26 -3.93 -20.10
C THR A 321 16.17 -2.41 -19.96
N GLY A 322 16.48 -1.70 -21.05
CA GLY A 322 16.67 -0.27 -21.15
C GLY A 322 15.67 0.55 -20.33
N ARG A 323 16.01 0.84 -19.09
CA ARG A 323 15.24 1.75 -18.24
C ARG A 323 15.63 3.19 -18.58
N ILE A 324 14.68 3.96 -19.08
CA ILE A 324 14.83 5.39 -19.35
C ILE A 324 14.15 6.15 -18.22
N VAL A 325 14.89 7.00 -17.52
CA VAL A 325 14.32 7.89 -16.50
C VAL A 325 14.04 9.24 -17.13
N VAL A 326 12.84 9.77 -16.95
CA VAL A 326 12.40 11.10 -17.42
C VAL A 326 12.18 11.99 -16.22
N ARG A 327 12.97 13.06 -16.10
CA ARG A 327 12.86 14.06 -15.04
C ARG A 327 11.80 15.12 -15.38
N ALA A 328 11.35 15.87 -14.39
CA ALA A 328 10.30 16.88 -14.56
C ALA A 328 10.57 17.96 -15.63
N THR A 329 11.84 18.17 -16.00
CA THR A 329 12.25 19.12 -17.07
C THR A 329 12.47 18.47 -18.44
N GLU A 330 12.28 17.16 -18.55
CA GLU A 330 12.51 16.37 -19.77
C GLU A 330 11.18 15.99 -20.43
N SER A 331 11.21 15.57 -21.69
CA SER A 331 10.02 15.19 -22.46
C SER A 331 9.82 13.67 -22.45
N ILE A 332 8.64 13.24 -22.04
CA ILE A 332 8.21 11.83 -22.13
C ILE A 332 8.07 11.42 -23.60
N ALA A 333 7.56 12.31 -24.46
CA ALA A 333 7.43 12.05 -25.90
C ALA A 333 8.79 11.78 -26.55
N GLN A 334 9.84 12.53 -26.17
CA GLN A 334 11.20 12.27 -26.66
C GLN A 334 11.77 10.94 -26.11
N ALA A 335 11.47 10.61 -24.87
CA ALA A 335 11.85 9.32 -24.31
C ALA A 335 11.17 8.16 -25.06
N LEU A 336 9.88 8.29 -25.36
CA LEU A 336 9.12 7.34 -26.18
C LEU A 336 9.74 7.16 -27.57
N GLN A 337 10.19 8.26 -28.23
CA GLN A 337 10.84 8.16 -29.54
C GLN A 337 12.12 7.31 -29.49
N ARG A 338 12.91 7.44 -28.44
CA ARG A 338 14.20 6.74 -28.24
C ARG A 338 14.04 5.31 -27.70
N ALA A 339 12.88 5.01 -27.07
CA ALA A 339 12.64 3.72 -26.44
C ALA A 339 12.64 2.57 -27.45
N GLN A 340 13.35 1.50 -27.12
CA GLN A 340 13.33 0.22 -27.84
C GLN A 340 12.19 -0.67 -27.31
N PRO A 341 11.71 -1.66 -28.07
CA PRO A 341 10.76 -2.63 -27.57
C PRO A 341 11.28 -3.32 -26.29
N GLY A 342 10.44 -3.40 -25.26
CA GLY A 342 10.81 -3.91 -23.94
C GLY A 342 11.28 -2.84 -22.95
N ALA A 343 11.49 -1.59 -23.40
CA ALA A 343 11.94 -0.52 -22.52
C ALA A 343 10.88 -0.10 -21.51
N THR A 344 11.34 0.24 -20.29
CA THR A 344 10.54 0.90 -19.26
C THR A 344 10.94 2.37 -19.15
N ILE A 345 9.98 3.26 -19.36
CA ILE A 345 10.15 4.71 -19.17
C ILE A 345 9.63 5.04 -17.77
N ALA A 346 10.54 5.34 -16.85
CA ALA A 346 10.26 5.71 -15.48
C ALA A 346 10.16 7.24 -15.39
N ILE A 347 8.99 7.75 -15.05
CA ILE A 347 8.67 9.19 -15.08
C ILE A 347 8.70 9.70 -13.64
N GLU A 348 9.56 10.68 -13.36
CA GLU A 348 9.63 11.33 -12.05
C GLU A 348 8.42 12.24 -11.80
N PRO A 349 8.10 12.56 -10.52
CA PRO A 349 7.06 13.53 -10.18
C PRO A 349 7.21 14.86 -10.92
N GLY A 350 6.12 15.37 -11.48
CA GLY A 350 6.13 16.63 -12.23
C GLY A 350 4.93 16.79 -13.15
N GLU A 351 4.79 17.98 -13.74
CA GLU A 351 3.74 18.27 -14.72
C GLU A 351 4.35 18.30 -16.14
N TYR A 352 3.80 17.43 -17.01
CA TYR A 352 4.27 17.24 -18.39
C TYR A 352 3.17 17.68 -19.35
N ARG A 353 3.43 18.77 -20.11
CA ARG A 353 2.48 19.38 -21.04
C ARG A 353 2.74 18.92 -22.47
N GLU A 354 2.33 17.69 -22.76
CA GLU A 354 2.59 17.06 -24.05
C GLU A 354 1.54 16.00 -24.40
N THR A 355 1.42 15.70 -25.69
CA THR A 355 0.62 14.57 -26.17
C THR A 355 1.53 13.37 -26.35
N LEU A 356 1.15 12.23 -25.77
CA LEU A 356 1.96 11.02 -25.82
C LEU A 356 1.42 10.05 -26.87
N THR A 357 2.28 9.62 -27.77
CA THR A 357 1.99 8.52 -28.72
C THR A 357 2.76 7.29 -28.28
N LEU A 358 2.02 6.23 -27.90
CA LEU A 358 2.63 5.01 -27.40
C LEU A 358 3.32 4.20 -28.49
N LYS A 359 4.28 3.38 -28.10
CA LYS A 359 4.95 2.38 -28.92
C LYS A 359 4.67 0.97 -28.40
N SER A 360 4.70 0.01 -29.29
CA SER A 360 4.59 -1.41 -28.95
C SER A 360 5.70 -1.85 -27.99
N HIS A 361 5.32 -2.68 -27.02
CA HIS A 361 6.22 -3.26 -26.02
C HIS A 361 6.95 -2.23 -25.15
N VAL A 362 6.40 -1.03 -24.95
CA VAL A 362 6.97 0.00 -24.07
C VAL A 362 6.05 0.18 -22.85
N ARG A 363 6.67 0.27 -21.68
CA ARG A 363 6.00 0.51 -20.42
C ARG A 363 6.28 1.92 -19.91
N LEU A 364 5.24 2.70 -19.63
CA LEU A 364 5.31 4.00 -18.95
C LEU A 364 4.91 3.84 -17.50
N VAL A 365 5.78 4.22 -16.58
CA VAL A 365 5.56 4.07 -15.14
C VAL A 365 5.90 5.36 -14.41
N SER A 366 4.99 5.90 -13.62
CA SER A 366 5.34 6.96 -12.68
C SER A 366 6.20 6.38 -11.54
N THR A 367 7.32 7.01 -11.21
CA THR A 367 8.19 6.57 -10.11
C THR A 367 7.54 6.75 -8.74
N VAL A 368 6.62 7.71 -8.64
CA VAL A 368 5.73 7.89 -7.49
C VAL A 368 4.30 7.85 -8.02
N PRO A 369 3.45 6.96 -7.56
CA PRO A 369 2.09 6.79 -8.10
C PRO A 369 1.31 8.10 -8.17
N ARG A 370 0.82 8.42 -9.39
CA ARG A 370 -0.01 9.60 -9.71
C ARG A 370 0.62 10.98 -9.50
N GLU A 371 1.94 11.04 -9.29
CA GLU A 371 2.68 12.29 -9.20
C GLU A 371 3.28 12.74 -10.56
N ALA A 372 3.30 11.86 -11.56
CA ALA A 372 3.55 12.24 -12.95
C ALA A 372 2.24 12.69 -13.60
N ILE A 373 2.06 14.01 -13.74
CA ILE A 373 0.82 14.64 -14.21
C ILE A 373 0.96 14.97 -15.70
N ILE A 374 0.09 14.36 -16.51
CA ILE A 374 0.04 14.61 -17.95
C ILE A 374 -1.09 15.61 -18.24
N ARG A 375 -0.75 16.70 -18.94
CA ARG A 375 -1.69 17.69 -19.46
C ARG A 375 -1.48 17.90 -20.95
N LEU A 376 -2.52 18.26 -21.63
CA LEU A 376 -2.38 18.69 -23.03
C LEU A 376 -1.65 20.04 -23.12
N PRO A 377 -0.85 20.27 -24.19
CA PRO A 377 -0.34 21.60 -24.49
C PRO A 377 -1.49 22.61 -24.69
N GLY A 378 -1.31 23.85 -24.26
CA GLY A 378 -2.34 24.89 -24.42
C GLY A 378 -2.73 25.22 -25.87
N THR A 379 -2.00 24.69 -26.84
CA THR A 379 -2.31 24.78 -28.28
C THR A 379 -3.08 23.59 -28.82
N ALA A 380 -3.38 22.58 -27.96
CA ALA A 380 -4.11 21.38 -28.37
C ALA A 380 -5.60 21.70 -28.62
N SER A 381 -6.21 20.93 -29.52
CA SER A 381 -7.65 20.99 -29.74
C SER A 381 -8.43 20.51 -28.52
N GLU A 382 -9.58 21.09 -28.24
CA GLU A 382 -10.51 20.65 -27.18
C GLU A 382 -10.97 19.19 -27.32
N GLN A 383 -10.78 18.57 -28.48
CA GLN A 383 -11.08 17.15 -28.74
C GLN A 383 -9.84 16.26 -28.69
N ALA A 384 -8.67 16.82 -28.44
CA ALA A 384 -7.42 16.05 -28.43
C ALA A 384 -7.37 15.01 -27.30
N ALA A 385 -6.67 13.91 -27.56
CA ALA A 385 -6.36 12.90 -26.55
C ALA A 385 -4.98 13.14 -25.94
N ALA A 386 -4.84 12.96 -24.63
CA ALA A 386 -3.55 13.13 -23.96
C ALA A 386 -2.61 11.97 -24.27
N ILE A 387 -3.12 10.73 -24.26
CA ILE A 387 -2.35 9.53 -24.59
C ILE A 387 -3.04 8.79 -25.73
N VAL A 388 -2.30 8.49 -26.80
CA VAL A 388 -2.79 7.80 -27.99
C VAL A 388 -2.01 6.51 -28.20
N ALA A 389 -2.73 5.39 -28.26
CA ALA A 389 -2.25 4.10 -28.74
C ALA A 389 -2.90 3.81 -30.10
N ARG A 390 -2.10 3.66 -31.16
CA ARG A 390 -2.58 3.36 -32.49
C ARG A 390 -1.70 2.30 -33.15
N GLY A 391 -2.27 1.12 -33.42
CA GLY A 391 -1.51 -0.01 -33.94
C GLY A 391 -0.44 -0.53 -32.96
N VAL A 392 -0.72 -0.44 -31.65
CA VAL A 392 0.25 -0.74 -30.59
C VAL A 392 -0.07 -2.07 -29.95
N THR A 393 0.95 -2.90 -29.73
CA THR A 393 0.83 -4.18 -29.05
C THR A 393 1.61 -4.19 -27.74
N ALA A 394 1.03 -4.84 -26.70
CA ALA A 394 1.68 -5.07 -25.42
C ALA A 394 2.30 -3.81 -24.74
N ALA A 395 1.66 -2.65 -24.88
CA ALA A 395 2.06 -1.45 -24.16
C ALA A 395 1.37 -1.38 -22.78
N SER A 396 1.99 -0.66 -21.85
CA SER A 396 1.38 -0.46 -20.53
C SER A 396 1.59 0.94 -19.96
N LEU A 397 0.58 1.38 -19.21
CA LEU A 397 0.56 2.64 -18.45
C LEU A 397 0.35 2.31 -16.98
N GLU A 398 1.18 2.88 -16.11
CA GLU A 398 1.10 2.63 -14.68
C GLU A 398 1.36 3.89 -13.85
N GLY A 399 0.50 4.15 -12.88
CA GLY A 399 0.70 5.20 -11.89
C GLY A 399 0.65 6.64 -12.42
N LEU A 400 0.04 6.90 -13.57
CA LEU A 400 -0.04 8.23 -14.18
C LEU A 400 -1.30 8.99 -13.75
N ARG A 401 -1.22 10.31 -13.77
CA ARG A 401 -2.36 11.21 -13.59
C ARG A 401 -2.57 12.05 -14.84
N ILE A 402 -3.78 12.00 -15.42
CA ILE A 402 -4.14 12.74 -16.62
C ILE A 402 -5.21 13.77 -16.25
N VAL A 403 -4.93 15.05 -16.49
CA VAL A 403 -5.76 16.15 -15.99
C VAL A 403 -6.12 17.12 -17.11
N GLY A 404 -7.43 17.37 -17.26
CA GLY A 404 -7.98 18.47 -18.04
C GLY A 404 -8.60 19.54 -17.15
N ASP A 405 -8.46 20.82 -17.54
CA ASP A 405 -9.13 21.95 -16.92
C ASP A 405 -9.47 23.04 -17.96
N ALA A 406 -9.98 24.17 -17.52
CA ALA A 406 -10.36 25.27 -18.42
C ALA A 406 -9.15 25.87 -19.18
N ALA A 407 -7.95 25.79 -18.63
CA ALA A 407 -6.73 26.33 -19.24
C ALA A 407 -6.06 25.31 -20.19
N THR A 408 -6.26 24.03 -19.93
CA THR A 408 -5.76 22.90 -20.72
C THR A 408 -6.90 21.89 -20.96
N PRO A 409 -7.84 22.20 -21.88
CA PRO A 409 -8.98 21.33 -22.15
C PRO A 409 -8.54 19.96 -22.61
N LEU A 410 -9.18 18.93 -22.09
CA LEU A 410 -8.90 17.52 -22.39
C LEU A 410 -10.12 16.91 -23.10
N GLY A 411 -9.98 16.48 -24.34
CA GLY A 411 -11.03 15.75 -25.04
C GLY A 411 -11.13 14.32 -24.53
N THR A 412 -10.06 13.55 -24.69
CA THR A 412 -9.97 12.16 -24.26
C THR A 412 -8.69 11.95 -23.44
N GLY A 413 -8.81 11.23 -22.33
CA GLY A 413 -7.63 10.92 -21.51
C GLY A 413 -6.72 9.91 -22.22
N VAL A 414 -7.22 8.71 -22.48
CA VAL A 414 -6.51 7.65 -23.22
C VAL A 414 -7.37 7.17 -24.40
N LEU A 415 -6.81 7.20 -25.58
CA LEU A 415 -7.42 6.70 -26.82
C LEU A 415 -6.64 5.52 -27.36
N ALA A 416 -7.30 4.35 -27.46
CA ALA A 416 -6.74 3.16 -28.08
C ALA A 416 -7.48 2.84 -29.39
N ILE A 417 -6.76 2.62 -30.46
CA ILE A 417 -7.28 2.20 -31.77
C ILE A 417 -6.37 1.12 -32.32
N ASP A 418 -6.93 -0.02 -32.75
CA ASP A 418 -6.17 -1.15 -33.29
C ASP A 418 -4.99 -1.52 -32.36
N SER A 419 -5.27 -1.61 -31.03
CA SER A 419 -4.20 -1.65 -30.03
C SER A 419 -4.50 -2.60 -28.88
N GLU A 420 -3.42 -3.18 -28.33
CA GLU A 420 -3.45 -3.94 -27.08
C GLU A 420 -2.73 -3.14 -25.98
N LEU A 421 -3.50 -2.75 -24.94
CA LEU A 421 -3.01 -1.84 -23.90
C LEU A 421 -3.43 -2.31 -22.50
N SER A 422 -2.48 -2.30 -21.56
CA SER A 422 -2.74 -2.51 -20.15
C SER A 422 -2.60 -1.20 -19.40
N ILE A 423 -3.61 -0.85 -18.61
CA ILE A 423 -3.68 0.38 -17.82
C ILE A 423 -3.86 0.01 -16.36
N SER A 424 -2.99 0.48 -15.49
CA SER A 424 -3.10 0.24 -14.06
C SER A 424 -2.79 1.48 -13.23
N ASP A 425 -3.51 1.67 -12.15
CA ASP A 425 -3.27 2.74 -11.18
C ASP A 425 -3.22 4.16 -11.77
N ILE A 426 -4.04 4.46 -12.79
CA ILE A 426 -4.11 5.81 -13.32
C ILE A 426 -5.27 6.61 -12.73
N GLU A 427 -5.12 7.93 -12.69
CA GLU A 427 -6.19 8.88 -12.40
C GLU A 427 -6.49 9.71 -13.65
N ILE A 428 -7.78 9.86 -14.00
CA ILE A 428 -8.19 10.71 -15.13
C ILE A 428 -9.32 11.65 -14.70
N THR A 429 -9.10 12.96 -14.90
CA THR A 429 -10.07 14.01 -14.58
C THR A 429 -10.19 15.02 -15.72
N GLY A 430 -11.39 15.62 -15.90
CA GLY A 430 -11.62 16.74 -16.80
C GLY A 430 -11.78 16.36 -18.28
N ALA A 431 -11.89 15.09 -18.63
CA ALA A 431 -12.10 14.66 -20.04
C ALA A 431 -13.52 14.99 -20.49
N ALA A 432 -13.63 15.76 -21.58
CA ALA A 432 -14.91 16.24 -22.11
C ALA A 432 -15.64 15.22 -23.00
N VAL A 433 -14.88 14.31 -23.64
CA VAL A 433 -15.44 13.26 -24.52
C VAL A 433 -15.47 11.92 -23.79
N ALA A 434 -14.33 11.40 -23.41
CA ALA A 434 -14.20 10.18 -22.62
C ALA A 434 -12.88 10.16 -21.83
N ALA A 435 -12.91 9.65 -20.59
CA ALA A 435 -11.64 9.45 -19.90
C ALA A 435 -10.82 8.34 -20.56
N ILE A 436 -11.46 7.22 -20.93
CA ILE A 436 -10.86 6.14 -21.72
C ILE A 436 -11.77 5.81 -22.89
N GLU A 437 -11.22 5.88 -24.10
CA GLU A 437 -11.91 5.48 -25.33
C GLU A 437 -11.20 4.28 -25.94
N ILE A 438 -11.92 3.16 -26.03
CA ILE A 438 -11.45 1.90 -26.61
C ILE A 438 -12.08 1.80 -28.00
N GLY A 439 -11.30 2.17 -29.01
CA GLY A 439 -11.70 2.14 -30.40
C GLY A 439 -11.67 0.74 -31.00
N ARG A 440 -12.16 0.62 -32.23
CA ARG A 440 -12.27 -0.66 -32.92
C ARG A 440 -10.94 -1.43 -32.91
N ASP A 441 -11.05 -2.75 -32.98
CA ASP A 441 -9.94 -3.70 -33.06
C ASP A 441 -8.92 -3.56 -31.91
N SER A 442 -9.36 -2.94 -30.79
CA SER A 442 -8.54 -2.77 -29.59
C SER A 442 -8.93 -3.71 -28.48
N ARG A 443 -7.93 -4.19 -27.73
CA ARG A 443 -8.09 -4.89 -26.47
C ARG A 443 -7.44 -4.10 -25.35
N VAL A 444 -8.24 -3.56 -24.43
CA VAL A 444 -7.73 -2.73 -23.33
C VAL A 444 -8.17 -3.31 -21.99
N ARG A 445 -7.17 -3.50 -21.11
CA ARG A 445 -7.39 -3.89 -19.73
C ARG A 445 -7.11 -2.70 -18.82
N VAL A 446 -8.09 -2.35 -17.97
CA VAL A 446 -7.99 -1.29 -16.96
C VAL A 446 -8.15 -1.89 -15.57
N VAL A 447 -7.19 -1.65 -14.68
CA VAL A 447 -7.21 -2.21 -13.33
C VAL A 447 -6.83 -1.14 -12.29
N GLY A 448 -7.54 -1.09 -11.15
CA GLY A 448 -7.14 -0.31 -9.98
C GLY A 448 -7.04 1.20 -10.19
N SER A 449 -7.81 1.74 -11.13
CA SER A 449 -7.72 3.14 -11.56
C SER A 449 -8.79 4.02 -10.91
N ASP A 450 -8.62 5.35 -10.96
CA ASP A 450 -9.58 6.35 -10.48
C ASP A 450 -10.04 7.26 -11.62
N ILE A 451 -11.27 7.06 -12.08
CA ILE A 451 -11.87 7.83 -13.18
C ILE A 451 -12.96 8.73 -12.62
N ARG A 452 -12.67 10.00 -12.49
CA ARG A 452 -13.56 10.92 -11.78
C ARG A 452 -13.64 12.32 -12.38
N GLU A 453 -14.76 12.97 -12.14
CA GLU A 453 -14.96 14.38 -12.53
C GLU A 453 -14.72 14.64 -14.02
N ASN A 454 -15.12 13.68 -14.87
CA ASN A 454 -15.06 13.84 -16.31
C ASN A 454 -16.44 14.28 -16.83
N PRO A 455 -16.55 15.45 -17.51
CA PRO A 455 -17.79 15.87 -18.14
C PRO A 455 -18.31 14.86 -19.16
N GLY A 456 -17.39 14.20 -19.88
CA GLY A 456 -17.68 13.12 -20.81
C GLY A 456 -17.87 11.75 -20.15
N ALA A 457 -17.91 10.71 -20.96
CA ALA A 457 -17.99 9.34 -20.47
C ALA A 457 -16.74 8.94 -19.67
N ALA A 458 -16.89 8.12 -18.65
CA ALA A 458 -15.76 7.51 -17.98
C ALA A 458 -15.05 6.50 -18.88
N VAL A 459 -15.83 5.62 -19.53
CA VAL A 459 -15.32 4.63 -20.49
C VAL A 459 -16.27 4.54 -21.68
N ALA A 460 -15.71 4.59 -22.88
CA ALA A 460 -16.43 4.34 -24.12
C ALA A 460 -15.77 3.16 -24.86
N VAL A 461 -16.53 2.08 -25.09
CA VAL A 461 -16.09 0.90 -25.82
C VAL A 461 -16.83 0.87 -27.15
N ARG A 462 -16.10 1.05 -28.25
CA ARG A 462 -16.65 1.15 -29.61
C ARG A 462 -16.86 -0.23 -30.22
N ALA A 463 -17.66 -0.27 -31.29
CA ALA A 463 -17.95 -1.51 -32.00
C ALA A 463 -16.66 -2.23 -32.45
N GLY A 464 -16.59 -3.54 -32.24
CA GLY A 464 -15.40 -4.36 -32.53
C GLY A 464 -14.27 -4.28 -31.50
N ALA A 465 -14.42 -3.50 -30.43
CA ALA A 465 -13.43 -3.42 -29.35
C ALA A 465 -13.75 -4.39 -28.20
N ASP A 466 -12.70 -4.73 -27.42
CA ASP A 466 -12.77 -5.54 -26.21
C ASP A 466 -12.18 -4.77 -25.02
N GLY A 467 -13.01 -4.48 -24.02
CA GLY A 467 -12.65 -3.74 -22.80
C GLY A 467 -12.85 -4.58 -21.55
N SER A 468 -11.79 -4.77 -20.77
CA SER A 468 -11.87 -5.40 -19.45
C SER A 468 -11.50 -4.37 -18.37
N ILE A 469 -12.50 -3.95 -17.58
CA ILE A 469 -12.34 -2.91 -16.56
C ILE A 469 -12.66 -3.50 -15.20
N SER A 470 -11.66 -3.51 -14.30
CA SER A 470 -11.84 -4.10 -12.98
C SER A 470 -11.19 -3.27 -11.87
N HIS A 471 -11.72 -3.39 -10.64
CA HIS A 471 -11.18 -2.75 -9.44
C HIS A 471 -10.98 -1.23 -9.59
N THR A 472 -11.76 -0.61 -10.47
CA THR A 472 -11.66 0.81 -10.82
C THR A 472 -12.78 1.58 -10.16
N VAL A 473 -12.48 2.77 -9.74
CA VAL A 473 -13.44 3.64 -9.08
C VAL A 473 -13.92 4.72 -10.01
N PHE A 474 -15.23 4.91 -10.03
CA PHE A 474 -15.90 5.89 -10.86
C PHE A 474 -16.72 6.86 -10.01
N SER A 475 -16.52 8.18 -10.19
CA SER A 475 -17.35 9.18 -9.53
C SER A 475 -17.51 10.45 -10.36
N LYS A 476 -18.71 11.03 -10.36
CA LYS A 476 -19.02 12.31 -11.02
C LYS A 476 -18.61 12.37 -12.50
N ASN A 477 -18.73 11.27 -13.23
CA ASN A 477 -18.50 11.25 -14.67
C ASN A 477 -19.82 11.44 -15.43
N GLY A 478 -19.77 11.82 -16.72
CA GLY A 478 -20.95 12.02 -17.56
C GLY A 478 -21.82 13.19 -17.11
N THR A 479 -21.21 14.28 -16.62
CA THR A 479 -21.93 15.43 -16.05
C THR A 479 -22.26 16.51 -17.07
N ALA A 480 -21.80 16.39 -18.32
CA ALA A 480 -22.13 17.33 -19.37
C ALA A 480 -23.65 17.37 -19.63
N ALA A 481 -24.18 18.58 -19.85
CA ALA A 481 -25.61 18.79 -20.10
C ALA A 481 -26.11 17.91 -21.26
N GLY A 482 -27.09 17.07 -20.98
CA GLY A 482 -27.69 16.13 -21.95
C GLY A 482 -27.04 14.77 -22.09
N ASN A 483 -25.92 14.50 -21.41
CA ASN A 483 -25.25 13.20 -21.48
C ASN A 483 -24.98 12.62 -20.08
N GLN A 484 -25.94 11.90 -19.50
CA GLN A 484 -25.79 11.22 -18.21
C GLN A 484 -25.16 9.81 -18.33
N ARG A 485 -24.56 9.47 -19.48
CA ARG A 485 -24.01 8.13 -19.73
C ARG A 485 -22.55 8.10 -19.30
N GLN A 486 -22.29 7.48 -18.18
CA GLN A 486 -20.91 7.33 -17.68
C GLN A 486 -20.16 6.20 -18.40
N LEU A 487 -20.86 5.14 -18.76
CA LEU A 487 -20.30 4.00 -19.49
C LEU A 487 -21.05 3.79 -20.79
N ILE A 488 -20.34 3.78 -21.89
CA ILE A 488 -20.89 3.59 -23.24
C ILE A 488 -20.29 2.31 -23.80
N VAL A 489 -21.15 1.34 -24.14
CA VAL A 489 -20.76 0.11 -24.83
C VAL A 489 -21.60 0.03 -26.09
N GLU A 490 -20.95 0.17 -27.24
CA GLU A 490 -21.62 0.11 -28.53
C GLU A 490 -22.04 -1.32 -28.89
N PRO A 491 -23.04 -1.49 -29.76
CA PRO A 491 -23.37 -2.81 -30.33
C PRO A 491 -22.13 -3.45 -30.97
N GLN A 492 -21.95 -4.76 -30.79
CA GLN A 492 -20.78 -5.53 -31.24
C GLN A 492 -19.45 -5.23 -30.51
N ALA A 493 -19.47 -4.42 -29.49
CA ALA A 493 -18.34 -4.29 -28.56
C ALA A 493 -18.44 -5.37 -27.46
N ALA A 494 -17.28 -5.90 -27.05
CA ALA A 494 -17.16 -6.71 -25.86
C ALA A 494 -16.70 -5.83 -24.70
N ALA A 495 -17.41 -5.85 -23.57
CA ALA A 495 -16.99 -5.11 -22.39
C ALA A 495 -17.34 -5.87 -21.11
N GLN A 496 -16.35 -6.05 -20.27
CA GLN A 496 -16.49 -6.64 -18.94
C GLN A 496 -16.17 -5.57 -17.89
N PHE A 497 -17.11 -5.38 -16.96
CA PHE A 497 -16.93 -4.51 -15.79
C PHE A 497 -17.09 -5.36 -14.54
N ASP A 498 -16.02 -5.56 -13.80
CA ASP A 498 -16.00 -6.47 -12.67
C ASP A 498 -15.34 -5.82 -11.45
N ALA A 499 -15.95 -5.96 -10.28
CA ALA A 499 -15.41 -5.43 -9.04
C ALA A 499 -15.10 -3.91 -9.07
N ASN A 500 -15.88 -3.11 -9.82
CA ASN A 500 -15.71 -1.66 -9.83
C ASN A 500 -16.63 -0.98 -8.82
N VAL A 501 -16.22 0.18 -8.33
CA VAL A 501 -16.98 0.99 -7.37
C VAL A 501 -17.53 2.24 -8.06
N PHE A 502 -18.85 2.44 -8.03
CA PHE A 502 -19.53 3.60 -8.58
C PHE A 502 -20.10 4.47 -7.45
N ILE A 503 -19.52 5.65 -7.22
CA ILE A 503 -19.95 6.56 -6.15
C ILE A 503 -20.94 7.59 -6.69
N GLY A 504 -22.08 7.73 -6.00
CA GLY A 504 -23.14 8.66 -6.36
C GLY A 504 -23.87 8.27 -7.67
N SER A 505 -23.87 7.00 -8.02
CA SER A 505 -24.42 6.50 -9.28
C SER A 505 -25.26 5.26 -9.05
N THR A 506 -26.12 4.94 -10.01
CA THR A 506 -26.97 3.73 -10.05
C THR A 506 -26.62 2.89 -11.29
N PRO A 507 -27.03 1.63 -11.40
CA PRO A 507 -26.78 0.81 -12.59
C PRO A 507 -27.29 1.39 -13.92
N SER A 508 -28.15 2.41 -13.89
CA SER A 508 -28.66 3.10 -15.08
C SER A 508 -27.63 3.91 -15.87
N ILE A 509 -26.45 4.18 -15.27
CA ILE A 509 -25.32 4.85 -15.95
C ILE A 509 -24.72 4.03 -17.11
N PHE A 510 -25.01 2.72 -17.15
CA PHE A 510 -24.53 1.83 -18.19
C PHE A 510 -25.43 1.90 -19.41
N SER A 511 -24.89 2.34 -20.53
CA SER A 511 -25.55 2.31 -21.85
C SER A 511 -24.98 1.17 -22.69
N GLY A 512 -25.73 0.08 -22.84
CA GLY A 512 -25.32 -1.11 -23.56
C GLY A 512 -26.45 -2.15 -23.67
N PRO A 513 -26.17 -3.33 -24.25
CA PRO A 513 -27.13 -4.42 -24.41
C PRO A 513 -27.78 -4.83 -23.08
N ALA A 514 -29.06 -5.19 -23.09
CA ALA A 514 -29.83 -5.50 -21.88
C ALA A 514 -29.21 -6.63 -21.03
N GLN A 515 -28.67 -7.65 -21.69
CA GLN A 515 -28.03 -8.79 -21.02
C GLN A 515 -26.73 -8.39 -20.31
N ALA A 516 -25.93 -7.52 -20.94
CA ALA A 516 -24.73 -6.96 -20.33
C ALA A 516 -25.04 -6.04 -19.14
N ARG A 517 -26.17 -5.32 -19.15
CA ARG A 517 -26.64 -4.46 -18.07
C ARG A 517 -26.94 -5.24 -16.80
N ALA A 518 -27.57 -6.41 -16.90
CA ALA A 518 -27.87 -7.25 -15.75
C ALA A 518 -26.60 -7.86 -15.13
N ALA A 519 -25.63 -8.23 -15.95
CA ALA A 519 -24.30 -8.68 -15.48
C ALA A 519 -23.55 -7.53 -14.80
N PHE A 520 -23.51 -6.36 -15.42
CA PHE A 520 -22.89 -5.16 -14.87
C PHE A 520 -23.41 -4.78 -13.47
N ALA A 521 -24.72 -4.83 -13.26
CA ALA A 521 -25.32 -4.50 -11.97
C ALA A 521 -24.94 -5.50 -10.84
N ARG A 522 -24.66 -6.76 -11.19
CA ARG A 522 -24.28 -7.81 -10.21
C ARG A 522 -22.80 -7.85 -9.91
N SER A 523 -21.97 -7.45 -10.85
CA SER A 523 -20.50 -7.54 -10.73
C SER A 523 -19.84 -6.27 -10.21
N ASN A 524 -20.62 -5.23 -9.87
CA ASN A 524 -20.06 -3.94 -9.44
C ASN A 524 -20.83 -3.38 -8.25
N TRP A 525 -20.19 -2.50 -7.50
CA TRP A 525 -20.78 -1.84 -6.33
C TRP A 525 -21.23 -0.42 -6.64
N PHE A 526 -22.40 -0.05 -6.08
CA PHE A 526 -22.99 1.26 -6.21
C PHE A 526 -23.14 1.88 -4.81
N VAL A 527 -22.35 2.91 -4.54
CA VAL A 527 -22.32 3.60 -3.23
C VAL A 527 -23.12 4.91 -3.35
N ASP A 528 -24.14 5.08 -2.48
CA ASP A 528 -24.91 6.34 -2.45
C ASP A 528 -24.07 7.48 -1.83
N ALA A 529 -23.97 8.59 -2.55
CA ALA A 529 -23.26 9.78 -2.07
C ALA A 529 -24.05 10.56 -0.99
N ARG A 530 -25.28 10.15 -0.62
CA ARG A 530 -26.24 10.97 0.14
C ARG A 530 -26.45 10.57 1.59
N THR A 531 -25.74 9.62 2.17
CA THR A 531 -25.95 9.27 3.57
C THR A 531 -24.90 9.89 4.50
N PRO A 532 -25.10 11.13 5.00
CA PRO A 532 -24.54 11.48 6.29
C PRO A 532 -25.40 10.77 7.33
N ALA A 533 -24.79 9.95 8.19
CA ALA A 533 -25.49 9.30 9.29
C ALA A 533 -26.26 10.33 10.11
N SER A 534 -27.60 10.30 10.05
CA SER A 534 -28.44 10.99 10.99
C SER A 534 -28.18 10.37 12.36
N ARG A 535 -27.55 11.14 13.26
CA ARG A 535 -27.50 10.80 14.69
C ARG A 535 -28.93 10.48 15.16
N PRO A 536 -29.18 9.35 15.81
CA PRO A 536 -30.43 9.16 16.49
C PRO A 536 -30.49 10.19 17.64
N SER A 537 -31.48 11.05 17.61
CA SER A 537 -31.79 11.96 18.72
C SER A 537 -31.98 11.13 19.99
N PRO A 538 -31.39 11.51 21.13
CA PRO A 538 -31.69 10.87 22.39
C PRO A 538 -33.20 11.10 22.66
N ARG A 539 -33.98 10.04 22.66
CA ARG A 539 -35.39 10.10 23.10
C ARG A 539 -35.38 10.56 24.56
N GLY A 540 -35.89 11.76 24.74
CA GLY A 540 -36.10 12.31 26.04
C GLY A 540 -36.94 11.38 26.89
N GLY A 541 -36.46 11.11 28.10
CA GLY A 541 -37.24 10.48 29.12
C GLY A 541 -38.43 11.35 29.45
N ALA A 542 -39.62 10.79 29.30
CA ALA A 542 -40.82 11.32 29.95
C ALA A 542 -41.16 10.45 31.11
N ASN A 543 -41.15 11.08 32.30
CA ASN A 543 -41.69 10.58 33.54
C ASN A 543 -43.09 9.93 33.36
N ARG A 544 -43.26 8.74 33.87
CA ARG A 544 -44.26 8.44 34.90
C ARG A 544 -43.99 7.05 35.50
#